data_1e3f04185eabb58ff378f20d630e4d7e
#
_entry.id   1e3f04185eabb58ff378f20d630e4d7e
#
_cell.length_a   1.000
_cell.length_b   1.000
_cell.length_c   1.000
_cell.angle_alpha   90.00
_cell.angle_beta   90.00
_cell.angle_gamma   90.00
#
_symmetry.space_group_name_H-M   'P 1'
#
loop_
_entity.id
_entity.type
_entity.pdbx_description
1 polymer ?
#
loop_
_entity_poly.entity_id
_entity_poly.type
_entity_poly.pdbx_seq_one_letter_code
_entity_poly.pdbx_strand_id
1 'polypeptide(L)'
;MFGYAVNLPDKLWKLFTLGEFIEGDNMYADENVIKIKHEVLYEVAKAAFDGNLDEIRDNIPFNIIPGPTPQFRCCIYKEREIIRQRVRLAEGKAPGAVDDGNIIQVISSACEDCPISSYTVTENCQNCLGKACINACKFGAIEAGRHRSHIDPAKCKECGKCAQACPYNAIAHLKRPCKFACPVNAITYNEYGISVIDEAKCIRCGKCIHSCPFGAIGSKTYIVNVIEALKDEGKKVYAMAAPATEGQFGPNITMNSWKKAMSALGFNGFVEVALGGDMTAASEADEWYEAYQAGEKKVTSCCPGFVNMVRRHYPDLADKISTTISPMAAVSRMIKAKDPDAVTVFIGPCIAKKSEVEDQKIEGNADYVLTYSEIRAIMRAKDVELEADDMSYQEGSVYGKRFANSGGVTAAVLESLKEKGIDAECKVCKANGAAECKKALLLMKAGKLPEDFIEGMACEGGCVGGPSSFNDMISTKKFRDDLLSKADDREIRANLKNYHMETFSMHRD
;
A
#
# COMPACT_ATOMS: atom_id res chain seq x y z
N MET A 1 -34.91 9.47 -14.19
CA MET A 1 -34.31 10.80 -13.95
C MET A 1 -34.84 11.33 -12.62
N PHE A 2 -34.17 11.14 -11.54
CA PHE A 2 -34.25 11.93 -10.31
C PHE A 2 -32.91 11.80 -9.61
N GLY A 3 -32.04 12.79 -9.87
CA GLY A 3 -30.81 12.93 -9.11
C GLY A 3 -31.12 13.57 -7.77
N TYR A 4 -30.93 12.84 -6.70
CA TYR A 4 -30.87 13.42 -5.36
C TYR A 4 -29.41 13.73 -5.04
N ALA A 5 -29.05 15.01 -5.25
CA ALA A 5 -27.82 15.57 -4.73
C ALA A 5 -27.91 15.56 -3.19
N VAL A 6 -27.02 14.84 -2.53
CA VAL A 6 -26.80 14.97 -1.09
C VAL A 6 -26.21 16.35 -0.87
N ASN A 7 -26.96 17.28 -0.29
CA ASN A 7 -26.47 18.57 0.17
C ASN A 7 -25.52 18.36 1.37
N LEU A 8 -24.25 18.19 1.08
CA LEU A 8 -23.18 18.37 2.06
C LEU A 8 -22.88 19.87 2.16
N PRO A 9 -22.57 20.42 3.34
CA PRO A 9 -22.22 21.83 3.49
C PRO A 9 -21.08 22.21 2.54
N ASP A 10 -21.17 23.38 1.90
CA ASP A 10 -20.22 23.90 0.89
C ASP A 10 -18.74 23.90 1.32
N LYS A 11 -18.45 23.87 2.62
CA LYS A 11 -17.08 23.74 3.16
C LYS A 11 -16.45 22.35 2.91
N LEU A 12 -17.24 21.30 2.77
CA LEU A 12 -16.75 19.92 2.55
C LEU A 12 -16.19 19.72 1.13
N TRP A 13 -16.67 20.45 0.14
CA TRP A 13 -16.18 20.38 -1.23
C TRP A 13 -14.79 20.98 -1.41
N LYS A 14 -14.44 22.01 -0.65
CA LYS A 14 -13.09 22.63 -0.73
C LYS A 14 -11.95 21.72 -0.30
N LEU A 15 -12.18 20.75 0.56
CA LEU A 15 -11.19 19.72 0.94
C LEU A 15 -10.92 18.69 -0.18
N PHE A 16 -11.84 18.57 -1.15
CA PHE A 16 -11.67 17.74 -2.33
C PHE A 16 -11.12 18.53 -3.53
N THR A 17 -11.16 19.87 -3.49
CA THR A 17 -10.84 20.76 -4.64
C THR A 17 -9.46 21.40 -4.56
N LEU A 18 -8.56 20.99 -3.68
CA LEU A 18 -7.13 21.32 -3.78
C LEU A 18 -6.41 20.37 -4.77
N GLY A 19 -6.89 20.37 -5.96
CA GLY A 19 -6.45 19.73 -7.16
C GLY A 19 -7.67 19.57 -8.02
N GLU A 20 -7.79 20.36 -9.09
CA GLU A 20 -8.67 20.03 -10.21
C GLU A 20 -8.40 18.54 -10.50
N PHE A 21 -9.45 17.69 -10.39
CA PHE A 21 -9.39 16.33 -10.88
C PHE A 21 -9.02 16.40 -12.35
N ILE A 22 -7.73 16.27 -12.66
CA ILE A 22 -7.29 15.96 -14.00
C ILE A 22 -7.77 14.53 -14.20
N GLU A 23 -8.71 14.35 -15.13
CA GLU A 23 -9.16 13.06 -15.65
C GLU A 23 -7.93 12.28 -16.11
N GLY A 24 -7.38 11.46 -15.23
CA GLY A 24 -6.25 10.58 -15.46
C GLY A 24 -6.54 9.23 -14.83
N ASP A 25 -6.98 8.29 -15.63
CA ASP A 25 -7.00 6.83 -15.54
C ASP A 25 -6.80 6.18 -14.15
N ASN A 26 -7.59 6.54 -13.15
CA ASN A 26 -7.83 5.69 -11.99
C ASN A 26 -9.00 4.74 -12.30
N MET A 27 -8.74 3.79 -13.18
CA MET A 27 -9.71 2.93 -13.87
C MET A 27 -10.54 2.01 -12.95
N TYR A 28 -10.36 2.04 -11.60
CA TYR A 28 -11.01 1.06 -10.72
C TYR A 28 -11.49 1.57 -9.35
N ALA A 29 -11.18 2.79 -8.95
CA ALA A 29 -11.67 3.31 -7.68
C ALA A 29 -12.91 4.18 -7.91
N ASP A 30 -14.09 3.61 -7.70
CA ASP A 30 -15.33 4.38 -7.62
C ASP A 30 -15.18 5.47 -6.56
N GLU A 31 -15.37 6.72 -6.94
CA GLU A 31 -15.33 7.91 -6.09
C GLU A 31 -16.15 7.71 -4.81
N ASN A 32 -17.28 7.05 -4.91
CA ASN A 32 -18.14 6.70 -3.78
C ASN A 32 -17.46 5.78 -2.77
N VAL A 33 -16.68 4.79 -3.22
CA VAL A 33 -15.97 3.87 -2.31
C VAL A 33 -14.88 4.61 -1.54
N ILE A 34 -14.13 5.50 -2.20
CA ILE A 34 -13.09 6.31 -1.56
C ILE A 34 -13.72 7.23 -0.53
N LYS A 35 -14.81 7.90 -0.89
CA LYS A 35 -15.56 8.82 -0.01
C LYS A 35 -16.07 8.10 1.25
N ILE A 36 -16.75 6.96 1.11
CA ILE A 36 -17.24 6.18 2.24
C ILE A 36 -16.11 5.69 3.14
N LYS A 37 -15.00 5.22 2.56
CA LYS A 37 -13.82 4.81 3.33
C LYS A 37 -13.29 5.98 4.17
N HIS A 38 -13.18 7.15 3.57
CA HIS A 38 -12.66 8.34 4.26
C HIS A 38 -13.62 8.84 5.35
N GLU A 39 -14.94 8.83 5.12
CA GLU A 39 -15.92 9.21 6.14
C GLU A 39 -15.85 8.30 7.38
N VAL A 40 -15.68 6.99 7.19
CA VAL A 40 -15.51 6.07 8.34
C VAL A 40 -14.24 6.38 9.12
N LEU A 41 -13.11 6.62 8.42
CA LEU A 41 -11.85 6.97 9.08
C LEU A 41 -11.97 8.29 9.86
N TYR A 42 -12.67 9.27 9.28
CA TYR A 42 -12.92 10.57 9.91
C TYR A 42 -13.79 10.45 11.16
N GLU A 43 -14.93 9.75 11.10
CA GLU A 43 -15.83 9.57 12.25
C GLU A 43 -15.10 8.83 13.39
N VAL A 44 -14.30 7.81 13.08
CA VAL A 44 -13.49 7.10 14.08
C VAL A 44 -12.41 8.02 14.67
N ALA A 45 -11.70 8.78 13.84
CA ALA A 45 -10.67 9.71 14.32
C ALA A 45 -11.27 10.79 15.23
N LYS A 46 -12.40 11.38 14.83
CA LYS A 46 -13.14 12.37 15.62
C LYS A 46 -13.55 11.81 16.99
N ALA A 47 -14.20 10.64 16.98
CA ALA A 47 -14.62 9.98 18.21
C ALA A 47 -13.45 9.60 19.14
N ALA A 48 -12.29 9.23 18.57
CA ALA A 48 -11.08 8.94 19.34
C ALA A 48 -10.51 10.21 20.02
N PHE A 49 -10.52 11.35 19.31
CA PHE A 49 -10.13 12.64 19.92
C PHE A 49 -11.09 13.08 21.02
N ASP A 50 -12.40 12.89 20.78
CA ASP A 50 -13.46 13.23 21.75
C ASP A 50 -13.46 12.28 22.97
N GLY A 51 -12.78 11.12 22.87
CA GLY A 51 -12.70 10.12 23.94
C GLY A 51 -13.97 9.30 24.15
N ASN A 52 -14.90 9.33 23.19
CA ASN A 52 -16.21 8.68 23.29
C ASN A 52 -16.43 7.56 22.25
N LEU A 53 -15.35 7.07 21.63
CA LEU A 53 -15.42 6.07 20.55
C LEU A 53 -16.18 4.80 20.98
N ASP A 54 -15.96 4.31 22.20
CA ASP A 54 -16.65 3.12 22.71
C ASP A 54 -18.16 3.30 22.84
N GLU A 55 -18.61 4.54 23.13
CA GLU A 55 -20.02 4.89 23.27
C GLU A 55 -20.73 5.05 21.92
N ILE A 56 -20.05 5.68 20.95
CA ILE A 56 -20.69 6.06 19.68
C ILE A 56 -20.38 5.11 18.52
N ARG A 57 -19.50 4.16 18.70
CA ARG A 57 -19.08 3.18 17.66
C ARG A 57 -20.24 2.59 16.88
N ASP A 58 -21.27 2.13 17.58
CA ASP A 58 -22.44 1.50 16.97
C ASP A 58 -23.40 2.50 16.30
N ASN A 59 -23.23 3.80 16.58
CA ASN A 59 -24.01 4.88 15.96
C ASN A 59 -23.36 5.39 14.67
N ILE A 60 -22.05 5.24 14.49
CA ILE A 60 -21.34 5.69 13.28
C ILE A 60 -22.00 5.19 11.97
N PRO A 61 -22.42 3.91 11.85
CA PRO A 61 -23.16 3.47 10.66
C PRO A 61 -24.45 4.23 10.38
N PHE A 62 -25.14 4.69 11.42
CA PHE A 62 -26.37 5.46 11.28
C PHE A 62 -26.10 6.93 10.95
N ASN A 63 -24.99 7.50 11.42
CA ASN A 63 -24.57 8.85 11.07
C ASN A 63 -24.21 8.94 9.59
N ILE A 64 -23.46 7.95 9.07
CA ILE A 64 -23.01 7.90 7.66
C ILE A 64 -24.19 7.53 6.75
N ILE A 65 -25.06 6.58 7.17
CA ILE A 65 -26.23 6.12 6.42
C ILE A 65 -27.49 6.33 7.27
N PRO A 66 -28.02 7.55 7.33
CA PRO A 66 -29.18 7.86 8.18
C PRO A 66 -30.46 7.17 7.72
N GLY A 67 -30.65 6.92 6.43
CA GLY A 67 -31.82 6.26 5.88
C GLY A 67 -32.94 7.24 5.55
N PRO A 68 -34.17 6.74 5.24
CA PRO A 68 -34.60 5.33 5.21
C PRO A 68 -34.18 4.53 3.96
N THR A 69 -33.66 5.21 2.92
CA THR A 69 -33.28 4.58 1.65
C THR A 69 -31.80 4.22 1.62
N PRO A 70 -31.40 3.10 0.98
CA PRO A 70 -30.02 2.76 0.76
C PRO A 70 -29.36 3.74 -0.22
N GLN A 71 -28.04 3.94 -0.10
CA GLN A 71 -27.28 4.90 -0.89
C GLN A 71 -26.38 4.24 -1.96
N PHE A 72 -25.81 3.06 -1.68
CA PHE A 72 -24.84 2.41 -2.57
C PHE A 72 -25.03 0.89 -2.71
N ARG A 73 -25.96 0.28 -1.97
CA ARG A 73 -26.30 -1.15 -2.05
C ARG A 73 -27.81 -1.34 -2.10
N CYS A 74 -28.24 -2.59 -2.27
CA CYS A 74 -29.65 -2.94 -2.37
C CYS A 74 -30.44 -2.77 -1.06
N CYS A 75 -29.77 -2.68 0.09
CA CYS A 75 -30.40 -2.71 1.40
C CYS A 75 -29.61 -1.87 2.42
N ILE A 76 -30.33 -0.99 3.12
CA ILE A 76 -29.75 -0.12 4.16
C ILE A 76 -29.11 -0.90 5.32
N TYR A 77 -29.64 -2.06 5.68
CA TYR A 77 -29.09 -2.90 6.74
C TYR A 77 -27.72 -3.45 6.34
N LYS A 78 -27.57 -3.86 5.07
CA LYS A 78 -26.31 -4.32 4.51
C LYS A 78 -25.28 -3.19 4.43
N GLU A 79 -25.69 -1.98 4.04
CA GLU A 79 -24.83 -0.80 4.03
C GLU A 79 -24.29 -0.48 5.41
N ARG A 80 -25.17 -0.43 6.42
CA ARG A 80 -24.77 -0.17 7.81
C ARG A 80 -23.85 -1.27 8.36
N GLU A 81 -24.08 -2.54 7.99
CA GLU A 81 -23.17 -3.62 8.40
C GLU A 81 -21.80 -3.49 7.72
N ILE A 82 -21.73 -3.12 6.45
CA ILE A 82 -20.47 -2.81 5.77
C ILE A 82 -19.71 -1.68 6.49
N ILE A 83 -20.43 -0.62 6.88
CA ILE A 83 -19.83 0.50 7.64
C ILE A 83 -19.35 0.01 9.00
N ARG A 84 -20.14 -0.79 9.74
CA ARG A 84 -19.73 -1.34 11.04
C ARG A 84 -18.44 -2.15 10.94
N GLN A 85 -18.32 -3.00 9.93
CA GLN A 85 -17.09 -3.78 9.68
C GLN A 85 -15.90 -2.88 9.33
N ARG A 86 -16.13 -1.75 8.62
CA ARG A 86 -15.09 -0.75 8.35
C ARG A 86 -14.66 0.01 9.60
N VAL A 87 -15.60 0.35 10.50
CA VAL A 87 -15.29 0.98 11.80
C VAL A 87 -14.32 0.08 12.59
N ARG A 88 -14.58 -1.22 12.64
CA ARG A 88 -13.67 -2.17 13.28
C ARG A 88 -12.25 -2.16 12.67
N LEU A 89 -12.15 -2.11 11.33
CA LEU A 89 -10.85 -1.96 10.66
C LEU A 89 -10.17 -0.63 11.01
N ALA A 90 -10.92 0.46 11.09
CA ALA A 90 -10.41 1.77 11.49
C ALA A 90 -9.93 1.81 12.94
N GLU A 91 -10.50 0.96 13.81
CA GLU A 91 -10.02 0.72 15.18
C GLU A 91 -8.82 -0.24 15.26
N GLY A 92 -8.31 -0.74 14.14
CA GLY A 92 -7.22 -1.73 14.13
C GLY A 92 -7.68 -3.17 14.37
N LYS A 93 -8.98 -3.46 14.39
CA LYS A 93 -9.58 -4.77 14.66
C LYS A 93 -9.97 -5.48 13.37
N ALA A 94 -10.10 -6.82 13.41
CA ALA A 94 -10.68 -7.57 12.30
C ALA A 94 -12.15 -7.19 12.06
N PRO A 95 -12.65 -7.21 10.81
CA PRO A 95 -14.04 -6.85 10.50
C PRO A 95 -15.03 -7.86 11.08
N GLY A 96 -14.66 -9.15 11.15
CA GLY A 96 -15.46 -10.24 11.74
C GLY A 96 -15.15 -10.51 13.21
N ALA A 97 -15.74 -11.58 13.73
CA ALA A 97 -15.55 -12.00 15.12
C ALA A 97 -14.17 -12.63 15.37
N VAL A 98 -13.56 -13.23 14.33
CA VAL A 98 -12.26 -13.91 14.42
C VAL A 98 -11.21 -13.01 13.79
N ASP A 99 -10.12 -12.79 14.53
CA ASP A 99 -8.94 -12.10 14.02
C ASP A 99 -7.89 -13.16 13.63
N ASP A 100 -7.54 -13.19 12.34
CA ASP A 100 -6.54 -14.09 11.78
C ASP A 100 -5.11 -13.50 11.85
N GLY A 101 -4.92 -12.35 12.49
CA GLY A 101 -3.65 -11.64 12.58
C GLY A 101 -3.21 -10.96 11.29
N ASN A 102 -3.93 -11.13 10.18
CA ASN A 102 -3.57 -10.47 8.93
C ASN A 102 -3.90 -8.97 8.98
N ILE A 103 -2.98 -8.15 8.46
CA ILE A 103 -3.20 -6.70 8.31
C ILE A 103 -4.25 -6.42 7.23
N ILE A 104 -4.25 -7.21 6.15
CA ILE A 104 -5.22 -7.07 5.05
C ILE A 104 -6.41 -7.98 5.32
N GLN A 105 -7.57 -7.38 5.43
CA GLN A 105 -8.80 -8.03 5.84
C GLN A 105 -9.89 -7.94 4.77
N VAL A 106 -10.82 -8.90 4.77
CA VAL A 106 -11.98 -8.93 3.88
C VAL A 106 -13.25 -8.61 4.65
N ILE A 107 -13.98 -7.59 4.23
CA ILE A 107 -15.31 -7.24 4.71
C ILE A 107 -16.30 -8.19 4.01
N SER A 108 -16.72 -9.23 4.71
CA SER A 108 -17.56 -10.30 4.14
C SER A 108 -18.88 -9.77 3.59
N SER A 109 -19.53 -8.88 4.31
CA SER A 109 -20.79 -8.25 3.89
C SER A 109 -20.70 -7.45 2.60
N ALA A 110 -19.49 -6.99 2.20
CA ALA A 110 -19.24 -6.27 0.96
C ALA A 110 -18.74 -7.19 -0.18
N CYS A 111 -18.34 -8.42 0.10
CA CYS A 111 -17.66 -9.33 -0.85
C CYS A 111 -18.57 -10.37 -1.52
N GLU A 112 -19.89 -10.21 -1.49
CA GLU A 112 -20.84 -11.23 -1.94
C GLU A 112 -21.14 -11.20 -3.45
N ASP A 113 -20.99 -10.06 -4.13
CA ASP A 113 -21.56 -9.86 -5.47
C ASP A 113 -20.60 -10.19 -6.62
N CYS A 114 -19.40 -10.64 -6.32
CA CYS A 114 -18.46 -11.07 -7.37
C CYS A 114 -18.81 -12.48 -7.87
N PRO A 115 -18.74 -12.74 -9.18
CA PRO A 115 -19.01 -14.07 -9.74
C PRO A 115 -18.01 -15.10 -9.19
N ILE A 116 -18.52 -16.30 -8.85
CA ILE A 116 -17.71 -17.42 -8.37
C ILE A 116 -16.94 -18.05 -9.52
N SER A 117 -17.58 -18.16 -10.70
CA SER A 117 -16.99 -18.74 -11.90
C SER A 117 -16.23 -17.67 -12.69
N SER A 118 -15.03 -18.03 -13.17
CA SER A 118 -14.25 -17.16 -14.06
C SER A 118 -14.82 -17.13 -15.49
N TYR A 119 -15.51 -18.18 -15.93
CA TYR A 119 -16.20 -18.23 -17.22
C TYR A 119 -17.71 -18.38 -17.02
N THR A 120 -18.48 -17.51 -17.67
CA THR A 120 -19.93 -17.55 -17.64
C THR A 120 -20.53 -17.45 -19.05
N VAL A 121 -21.67 -18.09 -19.25
CA VAL A 121 -22.42 -17.96 -20.48
C VAL A 121 -23.36 -16.77 -20.38
N THR A 122 -23.18 -15.80 -21.27
CA THR A 122 -23.98 -14.56 -21.33
C THR A 122 -25.28 -14.75 -22.11
N GLU A 123 -26.15 -13.73 -22.10
CA GLU A 123 -27.39 -13.68 -22.88
C GLU A 123 -27.18 -13.76 -24.40
N ASN A 124 -25.95 -13.51 -24.89
CA ASN A 124 -25.61 -13.68 -26.32
C ASN A 124 -25.63 -15.13 -26.79
N CYS A 125 -25.82 -16.11 -25.90
CA CYS A 125 -25.85 -17.52 -26.25
C CYS A 125 -27.10 -17.86 -27.07
N GLN A 126 -26.90 -18.27 -28.32
CA GLN A 126 -27.96 -18.69 -29.23
C GLN A 126 -28.36 -20.17 -29.09
N ASN A 127 -27.87 -20.85 -28.06
CA ASN A 127 -28.10 -22.28 -27.85
C ASN A 127 -27.92 -23.11 -29.13
N CYS A 128 -26.89 -22.80 -29.93
CA CYS A 128 -26.67 -23.30 -31.31
C CYS A 128 -26.60 -24.80 -31.37
N LEU A 129 -26.98 -25.37 -32.53
CA LEU A 129 -26.97 -26.83 -32.77
C LEU A 129 -25.55 -27.42 -32.69
N GLY A 130 -24.55 -26.67 -33.13
CA GLY A 130 -23.15 -27.14 -33.19
C GLY A 130 -22.48 -27.37 -31.87
N LYS A 131 -23.01 -26.76 -30.77
CA LYS A 131 -22.48 -26.92 -29.39
C LYS A 131 -20.94 -26.90 -29.29
N ALA A 132 -20.28 -26.04 -30.06
CA ALA A 132 -18.82 -25.98 -30.12
C ALA A 132 -18.16 -25.79 -28.76
N CYS A 133 -18.80 -25.02 -27.87
CA CYS A 133 -18.31 -24.81 -26.49
C CYS A 133 -18.33 -26.09 -25.64
N ILE A 134 -19.35 -26.94 -25.80
CA ILE A 134 -19.45 -28.24 -25.11
C ILE A 134 -18.38 -29.19 -25.64
N ASN A 135 -18.26 -29.29 -26.97
CA ASN A 135 -17.29 -30.16 -27.63
C ASN A 135 -15.84 -29.74 -27.30
N ALA A 136 -15.57 -28.46 -27.10
CA ALA A 136 -14.25 -27.96 -26.73
C ALA A 136 -13.88 -28.21 -25.25
N CYS A 137 -14.86 -28.54 -24.40
CA CYS A 137 -14.65 -28.73 -22.98
C CYS A 137 -14.22 -30.17 -22.66
N LYS A 138 -12.92 -30.41 -22.49
CA LYS A 138 -12.38 -31.72 -22.11
C LYS A 138 -12.74 -32.17 -20.68
N PHE A 139 -13.26 -31.25 -19.85
CA PHE A 139 -13.56 -31.53 -18.46
C PHE A 139 -15.08 -31.78 -18.21
N GLY A 140 -15.88 -31.77 -19.25
CA GLY A 140 -17.33 -31.95 -19.11
C GLY A 140 -18.03 -30.91 -18.26
N ALA A 141 -17.44 -29.69 -18.17
CA ALA A 141 -17.94 -28.64 -17.34
C ALA A 141 -19.06 -27.81 -17.99
N ILE A 142 -19.44 -28.10 -19.24
CA ILE A 142 -20.45 -27.33 -19.97
C ILE A 142 -21.58 -28.25 -20.37
N GLU A 143 -22.78 -27.85 -20.05
CA GLU A 143 -24.01 -28.56 -20.36
C GLU A 143 -24.98 -27.66 -21.15
N ALA A 144 -25.78 -28.29 -22.01
CA ALA A 144 -26.83 -27.60 -22.75
C ALA A 144 -28.03 -27.36 -21.84
N GLY A 145 -28.37 -26.09 -21.60
CA GLY A 145 -29.62 -25.73 -20.93
C GLY A 145 -30.77 -25.50 -21.93
N ARG A 146 -31.94 -25.16 -21.41
CA ARG A 146 -33.14 -24.94 -22.23
C ARG A 146 -33.01 -23.76 -23.21
N HIS A 147 -32.41 -22.65 -22.71
CA HIS A 147 -32.28 -21.40 -23.46
C HIS A 147 -30.83 -21.06 -23.77
N ARG A 148 -29.90 -21.47 -22.94
CA ARG A 148 -28.45 -21.26 -23.08
C ARG A 148 -27.67 -22.40 -22.45
N SER A 149 -26.42 -22.58 -22.86
CA SER A 149 -25.52 -23.48 -22.17
C SER A 149 -25.19 -23.00 -20.76
N HIS A 150 -24.81 -23.93 -19.89
CA HIS A 150 -24.39 -23.64 -18.51
C HIS A 150 -23.01 -24.18 -18.26
N ILE A 151 -22.19 -23.43 -17.47
CA ILE A 151 -20.87 -23.87 -17.05
C ILE A 151 -20.91 -24.19 -15.55
N ASP A 152 -20.58 -25.44 -15.21
CA ASP A 152 -20.40 -25.90 -13.83
C ASP A 152 -19.06 -25.37 -13.27
N PRO A 153 -19.08 -24.45 -12.27
CA PRO A 153 -17.88 -23.89 -11.69
C PRO A 153 -16.97 -24.95 -11.03
N ALA A 154 -17.58 -26.00 -10.45
CA ALA A 154 -16.82 -27.05 -9.76
C ALA A 154 -15.98 -27.91 -10.71
N LYS A 155 -16.48 -28.13 -11.92
CA LYS A 155 -15.78 -28.87 -12.97
C LYS A 155 -14.87 -28.01 -13.82
N CYS A 156 -15.10 -26.68 -13.88
CA CYS A 156 -14.38 -25.77 -14.74
C CYS A 156 -12.90 -25.60 -14.31
N LYS A 157 -11.97 -25.81 -15.24
CA LYS A 157 -10.51 -25.62 -15.03
C LYS A 157 -10.00 -24.30 -15.61
N GLU A 158 -10.89 -23.36 -15.90
CA GLU A 158 -10.56 -21.99 -16.36
C GLU A 158 -9.64 -21.93 -17.60
N CYS A 159 -9.66 -22.95 -18.46
CA CYS A 159 -8.76 -23.05 -19.61
C CYS A 159 -9.13 -22.17 -20.82
N GLY A 160 -10.32 -21.58 -20.86
CA GLY A 160 -10.78 -20.65 -21.90
C GLY A 160 -11.16 -21.25 -23.26
N LYS A 161 -10.97 -22.55 -23.49
CA LYS A 161 -11.24 -23.20 -24.81
C LYS A 161 -12.69 -23.03 -25.28
N CYS A 162 -13.64 -23.06 -24.36
CA CYS A 162 -15.05 -22.87 -24.68
C CYS A 162 -15.36 -21.46 -25.18
N ALA A 163 -14.70 -20.42 -24.60
CA ALA A 163 -14.86 -19.05 -25.05
C ALA A 163 -14.27 -18.85 -26.46
N GLN A 164 -13.11 -19.43 -26.73
CA GLN A 164 -12.47 -19.40 -28.06
C GLN A 164 -13.29 -20.12 -29.12
N ALA A 165 -13.95 -21.21 -28.74
CA ALA A 165 -14.75 -22.03 -29.67
C ALA A 165 -16.16 -21.44 -29.96
N CYS A 166 -16.62 -20.45 -29.16
CA CYS A 166 -17.95 -19.91 -29.33
C CYS A 166 -18.02 -18.89 -30.48
N PRO A 167 -18.76 -19.14 -31.57
CA PRO A 167 -18.84 -18.24 -32.71
C PRO A 167 -19.63 -16.95 -32.40
N TYR A 168 -20.40 -16.93 -31.32
CA TYR A 168 -21.19 -15.77 -30.85
C TYR A 168 -20.53 -14.96 -29.76
N ASN A 169 -19.30 -15.29 -29.36
CA ASN A 169 -18.62 -14.67 -28.20
C ASN A 169 -19.51 -14.63 -26.95
N ALA A 170 -20.35 -15.64 -26.77
CA ALA A 170 -21.33 -15.72 -25.70
C ALA A 170 -20.76 -16.23 -24.35
N ILE A 171 -19.46 -16.48 -24.26
CA ILE A 171 -18.80 -16.94 -23.03
C ILE A 171 -17.81 -15.88 -22.60
N ALA A 172 -18.17 -15.18 -21.53
CA ALA A 172 -17.35 -14.13 -20.96
C ALA A 172 -16.37 -14.68 -19.92
N HIS A 173 -15.14 -14.15 -19.94
CA HIS A 173 -14.15 -14.40 -18.91
C HIS A 173 -14.26 -13.32 -17.82
N LEU A 174 -14.88 -13.67 -16.72
CA LEU A 174 -15.06 -12.77 -15.56
C LEU A 174 -13.91 -12.99 -14.59
N LYS A 175 -13.03 -12.00 -14.50
CA LYS A 175 -11.92 -12.02 -13.54
C LYS A 175 -12.33 -11.25 -12.30
N ARG A 176 -12.21 -11.85 -11.11
CA ARG A 176 -12.32 -11.12 -9.85
C ARG A 176 -11.13 -10.16 -9.74
N PRO A 177 -11.35 -8.85 -9.63
CA PRO A 177 -10.26 -7.87 -9.65
C PRO A 177 -9.19 -8.14 -8.59
N CYS A 178 -9.58 -8.47 -7.36
CA CYS A 178 -8.66 -8.76 -6.26
C CYS A 178 -7.78 -9.99 -6.52
N LYS A 179 -8.36 -11.09 -7.04
CA LYS A 179 -7.61 -12.32 -7.38
C LYS A 179 -6.65 -12.07 -8.53
N PHE A 180 -7.10 -11.33 -9.55
CA PHE A 180 -6.29 -11.01 -10.72
C PHE A 180 -5.12 -10.06 -10.38
N ALA A 181 -5.35 -9.08 -9.49
CA ALA A 181 -4.33 -8.14 -9.06
C ALA A 181 -3.29 -8.76 -8.11
N CYS A 182 -3.57 -9.93 -7.53
CA CYS A 182 -2.66 -10.56 -6.57
C CYS A 182 -1.44 -11.17 -7.28
N PRO A 183 -0.22 -10.64 -7.10
CA PRO A 183 0.96 -11.09 -7.82
C PRO A 183 1.42 -12.49 -7.40
N VAL A 184 0.99 -12.95 -6.23
CA VAL A 184 1.41 -14.23 -5.64
C VAL A 184 0.27 -15.24 -5.51
N ASN A 185 -0.89 -14.94 -6.09
CA ASN A 185 -2.09 -15.82 -6.05
C ASN A 185 -2.51 -16.22 -4.63
N ALA A 186 -2.40 -15.30 -3.67
CA ALA A 186 -2.77 -15.51 -2.28
C ALA A 186 -4.29 -15.40 -2.03
N ILE A 187 -5.12 -15.11 -3.05
CA ILE A 187 -6.55 -14.90 -2.89
C ILE A 187 -7.33 -16.06 -3.48
N THR A 188 -8.10 -16.70 -2.63
CA THR A 188 -9.07 -17.75 -2.94
C THR A 188 -10.48 -17.29 -2.55
N TYR A 189 -11.45 -18.17 -2.48
CA TYR A 189 -12.80 -17.89 -1.98
C TYR A 189 -13.36 -19.13 -1.28
N ASN A 190 -14.22 -18.90 -0.30
CA ASN A 190 -14.89 -19.94 0.45
C ASN A 190 -16.15 -20.45 -0.30
N GLU A 191 -16.90 -21.35 0.31
CA GLU A 191 -18.15 -21.93 -0.21
C GLU A 191 -19.24 -20.89 -0.50
N TYR A 192 -19.23 -19.76 0.20
CA TYR A 192 -20.15 -18.63 -0.01
C TYR A 192 -19.65 -17.65 -1.08
N GLY A 193 -18.53 -17.91 -1.73
CA GLY A 193 -17.94 -17.02 -2.71
C GLY A 193 -17.24 -15.79 -2.15
N ILE A 194 -17.07 -15.70 -0.83
CA ILE A 194 -16.33 -14.61 -0.18
C ILE A 194 -14.84 -14.85 -0.35
N SER A 195 -14.11 -13.79 -0.69
CA SER A 195 -12.64 -13.87 -0.84
C SER A 195 -11.97 -14.21 0.49
N VAL A 196 -10.99 -15.09 0.42
CA VAL A 196 -10.13 -15.51 1.55
C VAL A 196 -8.68 -15.25 1.16
N ILE A 197 -7.94 -14.60 2.04
CA ILE A 197 -6.51 -14.29 1.85
C ILE A 197 -5.68 -15.35 2.58
N ASP A 198 -4.88 -16.08 1.83
CA ASP A 198 -3.91 -17.05 2.37
C ASP A 198 -2.72 -16.27 2.96
N GLU A 199 -2.67 -16.19 4.28
CA GLU A 199 -1.63 -15.45 5.02
C GLU A 199 -0.22 -16.01 4.73
N ALA A 200 -0.08 -17.31 4.54
CA ALA A 200 1.22 -17.92 4.24
C ALA A 200 1.78 -17.49 2.87
N LYS A 201 0.91 -17.09 1.93
CA LYS A 201 1.30 -16.60 0.61
C LYS A 201 1.26 -15.08 0.47
N CYS A 202 0.47 -14.39 1.28
CA CYS A 202 0.22 -12.96 1.14
C CYS A 202 1.48 -12.13 1.45
N ILE A 203 1.98 -11.37 0.49
CA ILE A 203 3.13 -10.45 0.67
C ILE A 203 2.75 -9.09 1.25
N ARG A 204 1.48 -8.92 1.63
CA ARG A 204 0.92 -7.72 2.26
C ARG A 204 1.06 -6.42 1.44
N CYS A 205 1.22 -6.54 0.11
CA CYS A 205 1.46 -5.39 -0.79
C CYS A 205 0.27 -4.44 -0.96
N GLY A 206 -0.97 -4.83 -0.63
CA GLY A 206 -2.15 -3.98 -0.72
C GLY A 206 -2.78 -3.82 -2.11
N LYS A 207 -2.25 -4.42 -3.19
CA LYS A 207 -2.83 -4.30 -4.55
C LYS A 207 -4.32 -4.70 -4.60
N CYS A 208 -4.72 -5.71 -3.83
CA CYS A 208 -6.11 -6.18 -3.76
C CYS A 208 -7.08 -5.16 -3.16
N ILE A 209 -6.60 -4.28 -2.25
CA ILE A 209 -7.40 -3.21 -1.63
C ILE A 209 -7.80 -2.20 -2.69
N HIS A 210 -6.83 -1.78 -3.52
CA HIS A 210 -7.03 -0.81 -4.58
C HIS A 210 -7.88 -1.36 -5.72
N SER A 211 -7.70 -2.65 -6.06
CA SER A 211 -8.37 -3.27 -7.20
C SER A 211 -9.83 -3.68 -6.92
N CYS A 212 -10.31 -3.61 -5.68
CA CYS A 212 -11.66 -4.05 -5.35
C CYS A 212 -12.70 -2.94 -5.56
N PRO A 213 -13.57 -3.00 -6.58
CA PRO A 213 -14.55 -1.95 -6.87
C PRO A 213 -15.65 -1.85 -5.80
N PHE A 214 -15.86 -2.91 -5.03
CA PHE A 214 -16.80 -2.91 -3.90
C PHE A 214 -16.16 -2.37 -2.61
N GLY A 215 -14.86 -2.10 -2.63
CA GLY A 215 -14.11 -1.76 -1.43
C GLY A 215 -14.18 -2.83 -0.34
N ALA A 216 -14.44 -4.09 -0.70
CA ALA A 216 -14.58 -5.19 0.25
C ALA A 216 -13.27 -5.62 0.92
N ILE A 217 -12.13 -5.09 0.49
CA ILE A 217 -10.83 -5.38 1.09
C ILE A 217 -10.29 -4.09 1.69
N GLY A 218 -9.81 -4.17 2.92
CA GLY A 218 -9.22 -3.06 3.65
C GLY A 218 -8.01 -3.49 4.47
N SER A 219 -7.28 -2.55 5.03
CA SER A 219 -6.24 -2.83 6.03
C SER A 219 -6.69 -2.35 7.41
N LYS A 220 -6.25 -3.04 8.45
CA LYS A 220 -6.30 -2.52 9.82
C LYS A 220 -5.54 -1.19 9.88
N THR A 221 -5.99 -0.27 10.71
CA THR A 221 -5.35 1.04 10.88
C THR A 221 -4.76 1.20 12.27
N TYR A 222 -3.91 2.21 12.43
CA TYR A 222 -3.37 2.62 13.72
C TYR A 222 -3.89 4.01 14.13
N ILE A 223 -5.02 4.46 13.56
CA ILE A 223 -5.58 5.81 13.83
C ILE A 223 -5.82 6.02 15.31
N VAL A 224 -6.51 5.08 15.96
CA VAL A 224 -6.85 5.19 17.40
C VAL A 224 -5.59 5.19 18.25
N ASN A 225 -4.65 4.26 17.99
CA ASN A 225 -3.40 4.20 18.74
C ASN A 225 -2.55 5.48 18.63
N VAL A 226 -2.49 6.07 17.43
CA VAL A 226 -1.76 7.34 17.22
C VAL A 226 -2.45 8.49 17.93
N ILE A 227 -3.79 8.58 17.87
CA ILE A 227 -4.55 9.63 18.57
C ILE A 227 -4.41 9.50 20.09
N GLU A 228 -4.45 8.28 20.62
CA GLU A 228 -4.21 8.02 22.04
C GLU A 228 -2.79 8.45 22.45
N ALA A 229 -1.78 8.14 21.63
CA ALA A 229 -0.42 8.57 21.88
C ALA A 229 -0.27 10.10 21.83
N LEU A 230 -0.96 10.79 20.91
CA LEU A 230 -0.96 12.26 20.81
C LEU A 230 -1.69 12.95 21.97
N LYS A 231 -2.65 12.27 22.61
CA LYS A 231 -3.39 12.77 23.77
C LYS A 231 -2.63 12.54 25.10
N ASP A 232 -1.66 11.66 25.12
CA ASP A 232 -0.88 11.32 26.29
C ASP A 232 0.28 12.33 26.45
N GLU A 233 0.12 13.29 27.37
CA GLU A 233 1.13 14.32 27.64
C GLU A 233 2.48 13.77 28.10
N GLY A 234 2.51 12.51 28.58
CA GLY A 234 3.74 11.82 29.00
C GLY A 234 4.55 11.26 27.83
N LYS A 235 3.99 11.21 26.61
CA LYS A 235 4.64 10.65 25.43
C LYS A 235 5.09 11.74 24.48
N LYS A 236 6.26 11.54 23.87
CA LYS A 236 6.73 12.34 22.74
C LYS A 236 6.49 11.56 21.45
N VAL A 237 5.65 12.12 20.60
CA VAL A 237 5.25 11.48 19.33
C VAL A 237 5.93 12.19 18.16
N TYR A 238 6.66 11.44 17.34
CA TYR A 238 7.37 11.95 16.17
C TYR A 238 6.73 11.45 14.87
N ALA A 239 6.46 12.38 13.96
CA ALA A 239 6.00 12.05 12.61
C ALA A 239 7.20 11.84 11.68
N MET A 240 7.17 10.76 10.91
CA MET A 240 8.20 10.39 9.95
C MET A 240 7.59 10.30 8.54
N ALA A 241 7.84 11.30 7.68
CA ALA A 241 7.25 11.34 6.34
C ALA A 241 8.09 10.57 5.31
N ALA A 242 7.45 9.65 4.60
CA ALA A 242 8.08 8.88 3.52
C ALA A 242 8.64 9.80 2.42
N PRO A 243 9.76 9.44 1.76
CA PRO A 243 10.25 10.19 0.60
C PRO A 243 9.23 10.27 -0.54
N ALA A 244 8.29 9.32 -0.61
CA ALA A 244 7.20 9.31 -1.58
C ALA A 244 6.10 10.35 -1.30
N THR A 245 6.14 11.06 -0.17
CA THR A 245 5.13 12.06 0.22
C THR A 245 5.22 13.32 -0.63
N GLU A 246 6.43 13.68 -1.09
CA GLU A 246 6.61 14.81 -2.00
C GLU A 246 5.85 14.60 -3.31
N GLY A 247 5.12 15.61 -3.74
CA GLY A 247 4.34 15.61 -4.97
C GLY A 247 2.98 14.89 -4.89
N GLN A 248 2.65 14.22 -3.78
CA GLN A 248 1.35 13.53 -3.64
C GLN A 248 0.16 14.49 -3.50
N PHE A 249 0.39 15.65 -2.92
CA PHE A 249 -0.67 16.61 -2.54
C PHE A 249 -0.59 17.91 -3.35
N GLY A 250 0.06 17.88 -4.49
CA GLY A 250 0.19 19.01 -5.39
C GLY A 250 1.61 19.62 -5.42
N PRO A 251 1.85 20.56 -6.34
CA PRO A 251 3.19 21.09 -6.61
C PRO A 251 3.73 22.01 -5.51
N ASN A 252 2.85 22.61 -4.69
CA ASN A 252 3.22 23.60 -3.68
C ASN A 252 3.14 23.05 -2.24
N ILE A 253 2.89 21.77 -2.08
CA ILE A 253 2.89 21.11 -0.77
C ILE A 253 4.26 20.49 -0.53
N THR A 254 5.06 21.19 0.25
CA THR A 254 6.44 20.84 0.58
C THR A 254 6.53 20.01 1.87
N MET A 255 7.72 19.50 2.20
CA MET A 255 7.96 18.86 3.51
C MET A 255 7.79 19.85 4.66
N ASN A 256 7.97 21.17 4.44
CA ASN A 256 7.69 22.17 5.44
C ASN A 256 6.19 22.34 5.72
N SER A 257 5.34 22.22 4.66
CA SER A 257 3.88 22.14 4.82
C SER A 257 3.48 20.99 5.75
N TRP A 258 4.08 19.82 5.53
CA TRP A 258 3.86 18.64 6.39
C TRP A 258 4.33 18.86 7.82
N LYS A 259 5.52 19.44 8.01
CA LYS A 259 6.06 19.75 9.35
C LYS A 259 5.12 20.67 10.14
N LYS A 260 4.60 21.72 9.50
CA LYS A 260 3.63 22.64 10.12
C LYS A 260 2.33 21.92 10.48
N ALA A 261 1.78 21.12 9.57
CA ALA A 261 0.55 20.39 9.82
C ALA A 261 0.72 19.34 10.94
N MET A 262 1.83 18.60 10.98
CA MET A 262 2.10 17.66 12.06
C MET A 262 2.27 18.36 13.42
N SER A 263 2.94 19.51 13.45
CA SER A 263 3.03 20.32 14.67
C SER A 263 1.64 20.78 15.13
N ALA A 264 0.78 21.20 14.23
CA ALA A 264 -0.59 21.62 14.55
C ALA A 264 -1.46 20.45 15.06
N LEU A 265 -1.16 19.22 14.67
CA LEU A 265 -1.81 18.00 15.19
C LEU A 265 -1.31 17.60 16.59
N GLY A 266 -0.21 18.19 17.08
CA GLY A 266 0.36 17.87 18.38
C GLY A 266 1.55 16.91 18.34
N PHE A 267 2.12 16.61 17.17
CA PHE A 267 3.38 15.88 17.11
C PHE A 267 4.52 16.74 17.68
N ASN A 268 5.38 16.13 18.49
CA ASN A 268 6.53 16.79 19.12
C ASN A 268 7.68 17.03 18.15
N GLY A 269 7.74 16.28 17.05
CA GLY A 269 8.75 16.43 16.02
C GLY A 269 8.33 15.87 14.68
N PHE A 270 9.04 16.29 13.64
CA PHE A 270 8.85 15.83 12.27
C PHE A 270 10.21 15.52 11.65
N VAL A 271 10.33 14.35 11.02
CA VAL A 271 11.56 13.91 10.36
C VAL A 271 11.25 13.44 8.94
N GLU A 272 12.05 13.89 7.98
CA GLU A 272 12.00 13.43 6.61
C GLU A 272 12.72 12.08 6.47
N VAL A 273 12.01 11.02 6.08
CA VAL A 273 12.59 9.66 5.95
C VAL A 273 13.55 9.54 4.75
N ALA A 274 13.71 10.58 3.94
CA ALA A 274 14.80 10.68 2.98
C ALA A 274 16.18 10.60 3.67
N LEU A 275 16.32 11.15 4.88
CA LEU A 275 17.49 10.97 5.74
C LEU A 275 17.75 9.49 6.04
N GLY A 276 16.69 8.73 6.36
CA GLY A 276 16.80 7.28 6.52
C GLY A 276 17.19 6.56 5.22
N GLY A 277 16.80 7.13 4.06
CA GLY A 277 17.28 6.68 2.75
C GLY A 277 18.80 6.79 2.62
N ASP A 278 19.37 7.92 3.04
CA ASP A 278 20.83 8.12 3.07
C ASP A 278 21.51 7.14 4.05
N MET A 279 20.94 6.94 5.24
CA MET A 279 21.46 5.99 6.24
C MET A 279 21.49 4.56 5.68
N THR A 280 20.35 4.13 5.08
CA THR A 280 20.24 2.81 4.47
C THR A 280 21.19 2.66 3.29
N ALA A 281 21.31 3.68 2.42
CA ALA A 281 22.25 3.67 1.29
C ALA A 281 23.69 3.54 1.74
N ALA A 282 24.10 4.26 2.78
CA ALA A 282 25.45 4.21 3.31
C ALA A 282 25.80 2.83 3.89
N SER A 283 24.89 2.23 4.66
CA SER A 283 25.06 0.89 5.24
C SER A 283 25.01 -0.20 4.17
N GLU A 284 24.03 -0.14 3.26
CA GLU A 284 23.85 -1.14 2.20
C GLU A 284 24.97 -1.08 1.17
N ALA A 285 25.60 0.10 0.95
CA ALA A 285 26.76 0.26 0.10
C ALA A 285 27.97 -0.54 0.62
N ASP A 286 28.20 -0.52 1.91
CA ASP A 286 29.29 -1.26 2.54
C ASP A 286 29.04 -2.79 2.42
N GLU A 287 27.82 -3.25 2.72
CA GLU A 287 27.40 -4.65 2.57
C GLU A 287 27.47 -5.12 1.09
N TRP A 288 27.08 -4.29 0.13
CA TRP A 288 27.14 -4.64 -1.30
C TRP A 288 28.58 -4.77 -1.77
N TYR A 289 29.46 -3.86 -1.36
CA TYR A 289 30.86 -3.90 -1.76
C TYR A 289 31.55 -5.15 -1.22
N GLU A 290 31.32 -5.53 0.04
CA GLU A 290 31.83 -6.77 0.63
C GLU A 290 31.33 -8.01 -0.12
N ALA A 291 30.02 -8.07 -0.40
CA ALA A 291 29.41 -9.16 -1.15
C ALA A 291 29.95 -9.25 -2.59
N TYR A 292 30.13 -8.10 -3.25
CA TYR A 292 30.70 -8.03 -4.60
C TYR A 292 32.13 -8.58 -4.65
N GLN A 293 32.97 -8.20 -3.68
CA GLN A 293 34.34 -8.72 -3.56
C GLN A 293 34.37 -10.23 -3.29
N ALA A 294 33.39 -10.74 -2.54
CA ALA A 294 33.26 -12.17 -2.26
C ALA A 294 32.60 -12.96 -3.42
N GLY A 295 32.14 -12.30 -4.49
CA GLY A 295 31.40 -12.94 -5.58
C GLY A 295 29.98 -13.40 -5.16
N GLU A 296 29.45 -12.83 -4.09
CA GLU A 296 28.12 -13.15 -3.58
C GLU A 296 27.03 -12.24 -4.17
N LYS A 297 25.84 -12.79 -4.34
CA LYS A 297 24.67 -12.03 -4.79
C LYS A 297 23.79 -11.65 -3.61
N LYS A 298 23.28 -10.40 -3.61
CA LYS A 298 22.39 -9.90 -2.58
C LYS A 298 21.13 -9.29 -3.18
N VAL A 299 20.10 -9.15 -2.35
CA VAL A 299 18.86 -8.47 -2.69
C VAL A 299 18.55 -7.40 -1.65
N THR A 300 17.97 -6.27 -2.06
CA THR A 300 17.64 -5.16 -1.17
C THR A 300 16.61 -5.54 -0.10
N SER A 301 16.63 -4.85 1.02
CA SER A 301 15.78 -5.10 2.18
C SER A 301 14.76 -3.99 2.49
N CYS A 302 14.83 -2.86 1.80
CA CYS A 302 14.05 -1.66 2.10
C CYS A 302 12.54 -1.77 1.76
N CYS A 303 12.15 -2.63 0.81
CA CYS A 303 10.76 -2.85 0.44
C CYS A 303 10.17 -4.07 1.16
N PRO A 304 9.28 -3.91 2.19
CA PRO A 304 8.75 -5.05 2.95
C PRO A 304 7.89 -5.99 2.11
N GLY A 305 7.22 -5.49 1.07
CA GLY A 305 6.49 -6.34 0.12
C GLY A 305 7.42 -7.26 -0.68
N PHE A 306 8.61 -6.80 -1.05
CA PHE A 306 9.64 -7.60 -1.71
C PHE A 306 10.29 -8.59 -0.72
N VAL A 307 10.65 -8.15 0.47
CA VAL A 307 11.20 -9.01 1.53
C VAL A 307 10.23 -10.15 1.87
N ASN A 308 8.93 -9.84 2.01
CA ASN A 308 7.90 -10.86 2.22
C ASN A 308 7.79 -11.82 1.02
N MET A 309 7.99 -11.35 -0.22
CA MET A 309 8.03 -12.22 -1.39
C MET A 309 9.20 -13.18 -1.33
N VAL A 310 10.40 -12.71 -0.97
CA VAL A 310 11.58 -13.58 -0.83
C VAL A 310 11.34 -14.60 0.28
N ARG A 311 10.99 -14.16 1.49
CA ARG A 311 10.82 -15.03 2.66
C ARG A 311 9.75 -16.11 2.47
N ARG A 312 8.62 -15.78 1.82
CA ARG A 312 7.46 -16.67 1.69
C ARG A 312 7.47 -17.55 0.43
N HIS A 313 8.03 -17.05 -0.67
CA HIS A 313 8.00 -17.76 -1.97
C HIS A 313 9.36 -18.26 -2.44
N TYR A 314 10.44 -17.73 -1.88
CA TYR A 314 11.82 -18.09 -2.22
C TYR A 314 12.67 -18.25 -0.95
N PRO A 315 12.27 -19.12 0.01
CA PRO A 315 12.97 -19.24 1.30
C PRO A 315 14.45 -19.62 1.15
N ASP A 316 14.81 -20.31 0.08
CA ASP A 316 16.20 -20.65 -0.27
C ASP A 316 17.07 -19.42 -0.58
N LEU A 317 16.47 -18.24 -0.78
CA LEU A 317 17.15 -16.97 -1.02
C LEU A 317 17.05 -16.01 0.19
N ALA A 318 16.53 -16.45 1.31
CA ALA A 318 16.31 -15.59 2.48
C ALA A 318 17.63 -15.07 3.07
N ASP A 319 18.71 -15.83 2.97
CA ASP A 319 20.09 -15.47 3.35
C ASP A 319 20.72 -14.41 2.44
N LYS A 320 20.16 -14.19 1.25
CA LYS A 320 20.62 -13.18 0.29
C LYS A 320 19.97 -11.80 0.54
N ILE A 321 18.98 -11.71 1.43
CA ILE A 321 18.39 -10.41 1.80
C ILE A 321 19.46 -9.60 2.54
N SER A 322 19.64 -8.33 2.15
CA SER A 322 20.51 -7.39 2.88
C SER A 322 20.10 -7.33 4.36
N THR A 323 21.07 -7.32 5.24
CA THR A 323 20.84 -7.19 6.68
C THR A 323 20.49 -5.76 7.07
N THR A 324 20.80 -4.79 6.22
CA THR A 324 20.49 -3.38 6.44
C THR A 324 19.00 -3.15 6.62
N ILE A 325 18.63 -2.36 7.62
CA ILE A 325 17.24 -1.99 7.89
C ILE A 325 16.72 -0.97 6.89
N SER A 326 15.39 -0.84 6.80
CA SER A 326 14.76 0.12 5.90
C SER A 326 14.90 1.56 6.38
N PRO A 327 14.74 2.57 5.49
CA PRO A 327 14.75 3.98 5.86
C PRO A 327 13.81 4.35 7.01
N MET A 328 12.63 3.72 7.09
CA MET A 328 11.68 3.90 8.18
C MET A 328 12.26 3.45 9.52
N ALA A 329 12.82 2.26 9.57
CA ALA A 329 13.42 1.71 10.79
C ALA A 329 14.69 2.48 11.20
N ALA A 330 15.49 2.93 10.23
CA ALA A 330 16.69 3.73 10.49
C ALA A 330 16.36 5.05 11.19
N VAL A 331 15.37 5.81 10.68
CA VAL A 331 14.92 7.05 11.33
C VAL A 331 14.32 6.79 12.70
N SER A 332 13.53 5.73 12.86
CA SER A 332 12.97 5.37 14.16
C SER A 332 14.07 5.06 15.19
N ARG A 333 15.06 4.24 14.83
CA ARG A 333 16.21 3.96 15.70
C ARG A 333 17.00 5.21 16.05
N MET A 334 17.22 6.10 15.10
CA MET A 334 17.86 7.40 15.34
C MET A 334 17.10 8.24 16.36
N ILE A 335 15.78 8.31 16.26
CA ILE A 335 14.93 9.05 17.22
C ILE A 335 15.02 8.39 18.59
N LYS A 336 14.82 7.07 18.67
CA LYS A 336 14.82 6.28 19.90
C LYS A 336 16.21 6.22 20.57
N ALA A 337 17.30 6.37 19.81
CA ALA A 337 18.64 6.51 20.39
C ALA A 337 18.81 7.81 21.23
N LYS A 338 18.06 8.87 20.87
CA LYS A 338 18.05 10.16 21.59
C LYS A 338 16.96 10.20 22.66
N ASP A 339 15.83 9.58 22.41
CA ASP A 339 14.66 9.54 23.28
C ASP A 339 14.06 8.11 23.25
N PRO A 340 14.49 7.22 24.16
CA PRO A 340 14.11 5.80 24.14
C PRO A 340 12.60 5.55 24.27
N ASP A 341 11.88 6.47 24.93
CA ASP A 341 10.43 6.39 25.13
C ASP A 341 9.61 7.06 24.00
N ALA A 342 10.29 7.58 22.97
CA ALA A 342 9.64 8.23 21.85
C ALA A 342 8.74 7.26 21.06
N VAL A 343 7.53 7.71 20.75
CA VAL A 343 6.61 7.05 19.82
C VAL A 343 6.85 7.58 18.42
N THR A 344 7.13 6.69 17.48
CA THR A 344 7.43 7.03 16.09
C THR A 344 6.33 6.57 15.15
N VAL A 345 5.83 7.49 14.32
CA VAL A 345 4.71 7.28 13.41
C VAL A 345 5.15 7.53 11.97
N PHE A 346 5.22 6.48 11.17
CA PHE A 346 5.55 6.59 9.75
C PHE A 346 4.31 6.95 8.93
N ILE A 347 4.44 7.92 8.04
CA ILE A 347 3.38 8.39 7.13
C ILE A 347 3.81 8.15 5.70
N GLY A 348 3.03 7.36 4.94
CA GLY A 348 3.39 7.05 3.56
C GLY A 348 2.38 6.17 2.80
N PRO A 349 2.65 5.86 1.51
CA PRO A 349 1.70 5.16 0.63
C PRO A 349 1.69 3.63 0.79
N CYS A 350 2.43 3.06 1.74
CA CYS A 350 2.74 1.64 1.76
C CYS A 350 1.96 0.87 2.82
N ILE A 351 1.14 -0.10 2.39
CA ILE A 351 0.43 -1.02 3.30
C ILE A 351 1.41 -2.04 3.92
N ALA A 352 2.41 -2.51 3.16
CA ALA A 352 3.35 -3.51 3.65
C ALA A 352 4.23 -2.99 4.82
N LYS A 353 4.40 -1.67 4.94
CA LYS A 353 5.07 -1.06 6.10
C LYS A 353 4.36 -1.33 7.42
N LYS A 354 3.03 -1.50 7.42
CA LYS A 354 2.29 -1.95 8.61
C LYS A 354 2.72 -3.34 9.08
N SER A 355 3.17 -4.20 8.17
CA SER A 355 3.71 -5.52 8.55
C SER A 355 5.18 -5.49 8.95
N GLU A 356 5.90 -4.46 8.55
CA GLU A 356 7.30 -4.31 8.93
C GLU A 356 7.44 -3.86 10.40
N VAL A 357 6.52 -3.04 10.90
CA VAL A 357 6.52 -2.66 12.33
C VAL A 357 6.24 -3.85 13.26
N GLU A 358 5.60 -4.91 12.73
CA GLU A 358 5.37 -6.16 13.47
C GLU A 358 6.56 -7.15 13.37
N ASP A 359 7.61 -6.85 12.58
CA ASP A 359 8.78 -7.73 12.39
C ASP A 359 9.69 -7.65 13.63
N GLN A 360 9.61 -8.66 14.48
CA GLN A 360 10.38 -8.77 15.72
C GLN A 360 11.91 -8.80 15.52
N LYS A 361 12.37 -9.03 14.28
CA LYS A 361 13.80 -8.96 13.91
C LYS A 361 14.31 -7.54 13.74
N ILE A 362 13.48 -6.53 13.90
CA ILE A 362 13.86 -5.13 13.76
C ILE A 362 13.50 -4.42 15.07
N GLU A 363 14.36 -4.59 16.08
CA GLU A 363 14.24 -3.85 17.33
C GLU A 363 14.38 -2.34 17.08
N GLY A 364 13.62 -1.52 17.81
CA GLY A 364 13.61 -0.06 17.64
C GLY A 364 12.95 0.42 16.34
N ASN A 365 12.15 -0.42 15.67
CA ASN A 365 11.36 -0.06 14.49
C ASN A 365 10.31 1.03 14.82
N ALA A 366 9.68 1.60 13.79
CA ALA A 366 8.53 2.49 13.97
C ALA A 366 7.43 1.80 14.78
N ASP A 367 6.72 2.57 15.61
CA ASP A 367 5.62 2.03 16.42
C ASP A 367 4.34 1.92 15.60
N TYR A 368 4.05 2.92 14.76
CA TYR A 368 2.83 2.97 13.95
C TYR A 368 3.10 3.40 12.52
N VAL A 369 2.20 2.98 11.63
CA VAL A 369 2.20 3.36 10.21
C VAL A 369 0.83 3.90 9.83
N LEU A 370 0.78 5.12 9.32
CA LEU A 370 -0.41 5.73 8.74
C LEU A 370 -0.27 5.88 7.23
N THR A 371 -1.32 5.49 6.52
CA THR A 371 -1.47 5.81 5.09
C THR A 371 -1.95 7.25 4.90
N TYR A 372 -1.83 7.79 3.69
CA TYR A 372 -2.29 9.17 3.42
C TYR A 372 -3.78 9.38 3.70
N SER A 373 -4.62 8.38 3.43
CA SER A 373 -6.05 8.48 3.77
C SER A 373 -6.28 8.51 5.27
N GLU A 374 -5.46 7.80 6.05
CA GLU A 374 -5.56 7.73 7.51
C GLU A 374 -5.10 9.05 8.15
N ILE A 375 -3.93 9.57 7.78
CA ILE A 375 -3.47 10.86 8.33
C ILE A 375 -4.38 12.01 7.93
N ARG A 376 -4.94 12.02 6.71
CA ARG A 376 -5.92 13.03 6.29
C ARG A 376 -7.19 12.98 7.12
N ALA A 377 -7.65 11.80 7.52
CA ALA A 377 -8.81 11.68 8.40
C ALA A 377 -8.51 12.27 9.79
N ILE A 378 -7.31 12.03 10.32
CA ILE A 378 -6.83 12.64 11.58
C ILE A 378 -6.77 14.18 11.46
N MET A 379 -6.17 14.68 10.38
CA MET A 379 -6.08 16.12 10.09
C MET A 379 -7.47 16.77 10.02
N ARG A 380 -8.39 16.15 9.26
CA ARG A 380 -9.78 16.62 9.15
C ARG A 380 -10.49 16.65 10.51
N ALA A 381 -10.26 15.66 11.37
CA ALA A 381 -10.87 15.60 12.70
C ALA A 381 -10.41 16.72 13.64
N LYS A 382 -9.31 17.38 13.31
CA LYS A 382 -8.74 18.50 14.05
C LYS A 382 -8.76 19.82 13.27
N ASP A 383 -9.46 19.87 12.14
CA ASP A 383 -9.50 21.04 11.25
C ASP A 383 -8.10 21.54 10.84
N VAL A 384 -7.13 20.63 10.66
CA VAL A 384 -5.78 20.92 10.19
C VAL A 384 -5.70 20.67 8.69
N GLU A 385 -5.19 21.65 7.94
CA GLU A 385 -5.00 21.56 6.48
C GLU A 385 -3.52 21.62 6.11
N LEU A 386 -3.17 21.05 4.95
CA LEU A 386 -1.85 21.24 4.33
C LEU A 386 -1.87 22.54 3.54
N GLU A 387 -1.13 23.52 4.03
CA GLU A 387 -1.00 24.81 3.37
C GLU A 387 0.17 24.80 2.38
N ALA A 388 0.01 25.49 1.25
CA ALA A 388 1.11 25.72 0.32
C ALA A 388 2.26 26.47 1.00
N ASP A 389 3.48 26.05 0.74
CA ASP A 389 4.67 26.62 1.34
C ASP A 389 5.85 26.62 0.36
N ASP A 390 6.50 27.78 0.22
CA ASP A 390 7.67 27.92 -0.64
C ASP A 390 8.99 27.65 0.10
N MET A 391 8.93 27.44 1.43
CA MET A 391 10.13 27.19 2.22
C MET A 391 10.64 25.76 1.99
N SER A 392 11.93 25.64 1.71
CA SER A 392 12.60 24.36 1.64
C SER A 392 12.80 23.80 3.04
N TYR A 393 12.42 22.54 3.23
CA TYR A 393 12.80 21.74 4.39
C TYR A 393 13.41 20.44 3.85
N GLN A 394 14.66 20.21 4.23
CA GLN A 394 15.41 19.06 3.73
C GLN A 394 16.33 18.52 4.82
N GLU A 395 16.25 17.23 5.11
CA GLU A 395 17.16 16.52 6.01
C GLU A 395 18.01 15.50 5.26
N GLY A 396 17.41 14.76 4.32
CA GLY A 396 18.11 13.81 3.46
C GLY A 396 18.69 14.45 2.19
N SER A 397 19.61 13.78 1.53
CA SER A 397 20.15 14.14 0.21
C SER A 397 19.07 13.97 -0.89
N VAL A 398 19.37 14.49 -2.09
CA VAL A 398 18.51 14.22 -3.26
C VAL A 398 18.44 12.72 -3.59
N TYR A 399 19.46 11.95 -3.27
CA TYR A 399 19.48 10.48 -3.43
C TYR A 399 18.56 9.81 -2.43
N GLY A 400 18.58 10.24 -1.14
CA GLY A 400 17.63 9.78 -0.13
C GLY A 400 16.19 10.12 -0.47
N LYS A 401 15.94 11.32 -1.02
CA LYS A 401 14.63 11.69 -1.55
C LYS A 401 14.20 10.79 -2.72
N ARG A 402 15.10 10.47 -3.66
CA ARG A 402 14.84 9.58 -4.80
C ARG A 402 14.74 8.11 -4.44
N PHE A 403 15.04 7.73 -3.21
CA PHE A 403 14.93 6.35 -2.72
C PHE A 403 13.53 5.75 -2.92
N ALA A 404 12.50 6.59 -2.98
CA ALA A 404 11.12 6.18 -3.29
C ALA A 404 10.89 5.72 -4.74
N ASN A 405 11.78 6.02 -5.67
CA ASN A 405 11.65 5.64 -7.08
C ASN A 405 12.25 4.24 -7.32
N SER A 406 11.76 3.54 -8.33
CA SER A 406 12.44 2.34 -8.81
C SER A 406 13.81 2.72 -9.40
N GLY A 407 14.87 2.06 -8.99
CA GLY A 407 16.25 2.40 -9.30
C GLY A 407 16.88 3.44 -8.36
N GLY A 408 16.09 3.99 -7.42
CA GLY A 408 16.56 5.01 -6.49
C GLY A 408 17.51 4.46 -5.41
N VAL A 409 17.25 3.24 -4.94
CA VAL A 409 18.13 2.55 -3.99
C VAL A 409 19.51 2.34 -4.63
N THR A 410 19.52 1.77 -5.83
CA THR A 410 20.75 1.56 -6.60
C THR A 410 21.54 2.85 -6.78
N ALA A 411 20.86 3.94 -7.18
CA ALA A 411 21.53 5.22 -7.39
C ALA A 411 22.17 5.75 -6.10
N ALA A 412 21.46 5.66 -4.97
CA ALA A 412 21.97 6.12 -3.67
C ALA A 412 23.15 5.26 -3.17
N VAL A 413 23.06 3.93 -3.32
CA VAL A 413 24.12 2.99 -2.93
C VAL A 413 25.40 3.25 -3.74
N LEU A 414 25.29 3.38 -5.07
CA LEU A 414 26.43 3.64 -5.94
C LEU A 414 27.08 5.01 -5.67
N GLU A 415 26.26 6.05 -5.42
CA GLU A 415 26.80 7.36 -5.03
C GLU A 415 27.53 7.29 -3.68
N SER A 416 26.97 6.57 -2.70
CA SER A 416 27.62 6.38 -1.41
C SER A 416 28.96 5.64 -1.50
N LEU A 417 29.12 4.68 -2.45
CA LEU A 417 30.41 4.04 -2.76
C LEU A 417 31.39 5.03 -3.39
N LYS A 418 30.92 5.84 -4.33
CA LYS A 418 31.72 6.85 -5.01
C LYS A 418 32.24 7.91 -4.03
N GLU A 419 31.42 8.36 -3.07
CA GLU A 419 31.84 9.25 -1.99
C GLU A 419 32.96 8.66 -1.11
N LYS A 420 33.09 7.32 -1.05
CA LYS A 420 34.21 6.60 -0.43
C LYS A 420 35.43 6.47 -1.35
N GLY A 421 35.36 6.93 -2.59
CA GLY A 421 36.41 6.73 -3.59
C GLY A 421 36.43 5.30 -4.16
N ILE A 422 35.31 4.54 -4.03
CA ILE A 422 35.16 3.19 -4.55
C ILE A 422 34.37 3.25 -5.86
N ASP A 423 35.02 2.95 -6.97
CA ASP A 423 34.39 2.78 -8.27
C ASP A 423 34.07 1.29 -8.48
N ALA A 424 32.87 0.90 -8.07
CA ALA A 424 32.41 -0.48 -8.17
C ALA A 424 31.59 -0.68 -9.45
N GLU A 425 32.09 -1.51 -10.37
CA GLU A 425 31.37 -1.91 -11.59
C GLU A 425 30.29 -2.98 -11.35
N CYS A 426 29.59 -2.93 -10.22
CA CYS A 426 28.55 -3.91 -9.92
C CYS A 426 27.30 -3.71 -10.79
N LYS A 427 26.77 -4.81 -11.30
CA LYS A 427 25.55 -4.83 -12.12
C LYS A 427 24.33 -5.05 -11.24
N VAL A 428 23.29 -4.22 -11.40
CA VAL A 428 22.09 -4.28 -10.58
C VAL A 428 20.85 -4.50 -11.45
N CYS A 429 20.09 -5.56 -11.14
CA CYS A 429 18.77 -5.79 -11.69
C CYS A 429 17.75 -4.91 -10.93
N LYS A 430 17.24 -3.88 -11.59
CA LYS A 430 16.22 -2.97 -11.04
C LYS A 430 14.83 -3.52 -11.33
N ALA A 431 14.30 -4.36 -10.42
CA ALA A 431 13.01 -5.02 -10.59
C ALA A 431 11.85 -4.09 -10.15
N ASN A 432 11.15 -3.55 -11.15
CA ASN A 432 10.07 -2.58 -11.01
C ASN A 432 8.69 -3.25 -11.02
N GLY A 433 8.11 -3.44 -9.85
CA GLY A 433 6.85 -4.15 -9.66
C GLY A 433 7.02 -5.64 -9.36
N ALA A 434 5.98 -6.22 -8.76
CA ALA A 434 6.02 -7.59 -8.26
C ALA A 434 6.27 -8.66 -9.35
N ALA A 435 5.88 -8.40 -10.60
CA ALA A 435 6.10 -9.32 -11.70
C ALA A 435 7.59 -9.42 -12.07
N GLU A 436 8.28 -8.28 -12.15
CA GLU A 436 9.72 -8.24 -12.41
C GLU A 436 10.51 -8.78 -11.24
N CYS A 437 10.13 -8.45 -9.99
CA CYS A 437 10.72 -9.03 -8.78
C CYS A 437 10.65 -10.57 -8.82
N LYS A 438 9.50 -11.13 -9.16
CA LYS A 438 9.32 -12.58 -9.30
C LYS A 438 10.23 -13.18 -10.38
N LYS A 439 10.34 -12.51 -11.54
CA LYS A 439 11.22 -12.95 -12.63
C LYS A 439 12.69 -12.93 -12.20
N ALA A 440 13.15 -11.85 -11.58
CA ALA A 440 14.53 -11.72 -11.11
C ALA A 440 14.87 -12.79 -10.06
N LEU A 441 13.99 -13.02 -9.08
CA LEU A 441 14.17 -14.05 -8.06
C LEU A 441 14.21 -15.47 -8.65
N LEU A 442 13.40 -15.77 -9.67
CA LEU A 442 13.44 -17.05 -10.38
C LEU A 442 14.76 -17.24 -11.10
N LEU A 443 15.30 -16.21 -11.76
CA LEU A 443 16.60 -16.26 -12.42
C LEU A 443 17.73 -16.44 -11.40
N MET A 444 17.67 -15.75 -10.28
CA MET A 444 18.63 -15.87 -9.18
C MET A 444 18.62 -17.29 -8.60
N LYS A 445 17.43 -17.83 -8.28
CA LYS A 445 17.28 -19.22 -7.79
C LYS A 445 17.81 -20.26 -8.77
N ALA A 446 17.67 -20.02 -10.06
CA ALA A 446 18.17 -20.89 -11.13
C ALA A 446 19.67 -20.72 -11.41
N GLY A 447 20.38 -19.80 -10.71
CA GLY A 447 21.78 -19.46 -10.99
C GLY A 447 22.02 -18.78 -12.34
N LYS A 448 20.97 -18.19 -12.94
CA LYS A 448 20.98 -17.58 -14.28
C LYS A 448 20.86 -16.06 -14.28
N LEU A 449 20.85 -15.45 -13.12
CA LEU A 449 20.83 -13.99 -13.00
C LEU A 449 22.23 -13.46 -13.40
N PRO A 450 22.37 -12.62 -14.45
CA PRO A 450 23.66 -12.07 -14.83
C PRO A 450 24.15 -10.94 -13.92
N GLU A 451 23.22 -10.25 -13.23
CA GLU A 451 23.52 -9.16 -12.33
C GLU A 451 23.99 -9.67 -10.97
N ASP A 452 24.72 -8.81 -10.24
CA ASP A 452 25.28 -9.11 -8.93
C ASP A 452 24.23 -8.90 -7.82
N PHE A 453 23.37 -7.89 -8.00
CA PHE A 453 22.35 -7.49 -7.02
C PHE A 453 20.97 -7.37 -7.63
N ILE A 454 19.92 -7.50 -6.79
CA ILE A 454 18.54 -7.19 -7.16
C ILE A 454 18.05 -6.05 -6.29
N GLU A 455 17.72 -4.91 -6.90
CA GLU A 455 16.83 -3.92 -6.28
C GLU A 455 15.40 -4.33 -6.54
N GLY A 456 14.66 -4.72 -5.48
CA GLY A 456 13.28 -5.18 -5.59
C GLY A 456 12.26 -4.18 -5.06
N MET A 457 11.42 -3.63 -5.96
CA MET A 457 10.28 -2.79 -5.61
C MET A 457 8.96 -3.49 -5.98
N ALA A 458 8.16 -3.88 -4.97
CA ALA A 458 6.90 -4.60 -5.20
C ALA A 458 5.83 -3.78 -5.94
N CYS A 459 5.93 -2.45 -5.90
CA CYS A 459 5.05 -1.52 -6.60
C CYS A 459 5.72 -1.03 -7.90
N GLU A 460 4.94 -0.89 -8.96
CA GLU A 460 5.37 -0.27 -10.21
C GLU A 460 5.62 1.23 -9.98
N GLY A 461 6.74 1.76 -10.47
CA GLY A 461 7.19 3.13 -10.18
C GLY A 461 7.84 3.32 -8.80
N GLY A 462 8.03 2.24 -8.03
CA GLY A 462 8.52 2.29 -6.65
C GLY A 462 7.44 2.69 -5.64
N CYS A 463 7.84 3.31 -4.53
CA CYS A 463 6.90 3.74 -3.48
C CYS A 463 5.93 4.83 -3.94
N VAL A 464 6.29 5.63 -4.95
CA VAL A 464 5.42 6.65 -5.53
C VAL A 464 4.15 6.03 -6.12
N GLY A 465 4.23 4.82 -6.70
CA GLY A 465 3.09 4.02 -7.17
C GLY A 465 2.51 3.09 -6.10
N GLY A 466 2.67 3.41 -4.83
CA GLY A 466 2.18 2.60 -3.71
C GLY A 466 0.65 2.50 -3.66
N PRO A 467 0.09 1.47 -2.99
CA PRO A 467 -1.34 1.18 -3.01
C PRO A 467 -2.20 2.22 -2.27
N SER A 468 -1.59 3.11 -1.51
CA SER A 468 -2.28 4.21 -0.80
C SER A 468 -1.80 5.58 -1.27
N SER A 469 -1.23 5.67 -2.48
CA SER A 469 -0.91 6.95 -3.12
C SER A 469 -2.18 7.79 -3.27
N PHE A 470 -2.02 9.09 -3.06
CA PHE A 470 -3.15 10.03 -3.07
C PHE A 470 -3.49 10.50 -4.47
N ASN A 471 -2.46 10.75 -5.28
CA ASN A 471 -2.60 11.22 -6.65
C ASN A 471 -2.12 10.13 -7.63
N ASP A 472 -2.43 10.29 -8.92
CA ASP A 472 -1.93 9.39 -9.95
C ASP A 472 -0.39 9.47 -10.06
N MET A 473 0.20 8.40 -10.57
CA MET A 473 1.66 8.28 -10.64
C MET A 473 2.32 9.30 -11.57
N ILE A 474 1.65 9.71 -12.65
CA ILE A 474 2.20 10.62 -13.65
C ILE A 474 2.27 12.04 -13.08
N SER A 475 1.16 12.52 -12.53
CA SER A 475 1.06 13.83 -11.87
C SER A 475 1.99 13.91 -10.66
N THR A 476 1.99 12.88 -9.81
CA THR A 476 2.90 12.82 -8.65
C THR A 476 4.35 12.90 -9.08
N LYS A 477 4.75 12.16 -10.12
CA LYS A 477 6.12 12.19 -10.63
C LYS A 477 6.50 13.58 -11.13
N LYS A 478 5.64 14.24 -11.89
CA LYS A 478 5.87 15.59 -12.40
C LYS A 478 6.05 16.60 -11.25
N PHE A 479 5.14 16.62 -10.27
CA PHE A 479 5.23 17.54 -9.13
C PHE A 479 6.47 17.26 -8.28
N ARG A 480 6.79 15.98 -8.12
CA ARG A 480 7.95 15.54 -7.37
C ARG A 480 9.26 15.93 -8.06
N ASP A 481 9.38 15.75 -9.38
CA ASP A 481 10.57 16.13 -10.13
C ASP A 481 10.83 17.65 -10.01
N ASP A 482 9.78 18.49 -10.00
CA ASP A 482 9.89 19.92 -9.76
C ASP A 482 10.38 20.24 -8.34
N LEU A 483 9.82 19.59 -7.32
CA LEU A 483 10.26 19.77 -5.92
C LEU A 483 11.70 19.29 -5.71
N LEU A 484 12.08 18.15 -6.28
CA LEU A 484 13.44 17.59 -6.19
C LEU A 484 14.48 18.45 -6.93
N SER A 485 14.06 19.21 -7.95
CA SER A 485 14.98 20.14 -8.65
C SER A 485 15.43 21.31 -7.76
N LYS A 486 14.68 21.60 -6.70
CA LYS A 486 14.96 22.64 -5.70
C LYS A 486 15.75 22.13 -4.49
N ALA A 487 16.00 20.81 -4.42
CA ALA A 487 16.82 20.21 -3.36
C ALA A 487 18.27 20.67 -3.49
N ASP A 488 18.95 20.84 -2.35
CA ASP A 488 20.37 21.11 -2.33
C ASP A 488 21.20 19.86 -2.72
N ASP A 489 22.48 20.05 -3.00
CA ASP A 489 23.42 19.06 -3.51
C ASP A 489 24.26 18.40 -2.41
N ARG A 490 23.68 18.31 -1.17
CA ARG A 490 24.38 17.66 -0.05
C ARG A 490 24.72 16.20 -0.37
N GLU A 491 25.96 15.82 -0.04
CA GLU A 491 26.44 14.45 -0.14
C GLU A 491 25.84 13.57 0.95
N ILE A 492 25.64 12.28 0.66
CA ILE A 492 25.05 11.30 1.58
C ILE A 492 25.89 11.19 2.85
N ARG A 493 27.17 10.79 2.72
CA ARG A 493 28.02 10.49 3.86
C ARG A 493 28.48 11.75 4.63
N ALA A 494 28.65 12.88 3.94
CA ALA A 494 28.96 14.13 4.59
C ALA A 494 27.80 14.61 5.45
N ASN A 495 26.55 14.49 4.95
CA ASN A 495 25.33 14.82 5.70
C ASN A 495 25.16 13.94 6.94
N LEU A 496 25.43 12.62 6.82
CA LEU A 496 25.25 11.66 7.91
C LEU A 496 26.19 11.89 9.11
N LYS A 497 27.32 12.59 8.96
CA LYS A 497 28.22 12.94 10.07
C LYS A 497 27.52 13.74 11.18
N ASN A 498 26.40 14.40 10.86
CA ASN A 498 25.63 15.20 11.82
C ASN A 498 24.64 14.36 12.67
N TYR A 499 24.49 13.04 12.36
CA TYR A 499 23.40 12.22 12.90
C TYR A 499 23.84 11.07 13.80
N HIS A 500 25.13 11.01 14.19
CA HIS A 500 25.65 10.05 15.18
C HIS A 500 25.26 8.59 14.89
N MET A 501 25.53 8.13 13.67
CA MET A 501 25.18 6.77 13.22
C MET A 501 25.76 5.65 14.09
N GLU A 502 26.80 5.93 14.86
CA GLU A 502 27.45 5.00 15.79
C GLU A 502 26.61 4.66 17.03
N THR A 503 25.52 5.39 17.29
CA THR A 503 24.69 5.22 18.49
C THR A 503 23.62 4.13 18.36
N PHE A 504 23.39 3.61 17.16
CA PHE A 504 22.40 2.56 16.87
C PHE A 504 22.84 1.66 15.72
N SER A 505 22.35 0.42 15.71
CA SER A 505 22.63 -0.53 14.65
C SER A 505 21.83 -0.25 13.38
N MET A 506 22.47 -0.38 12.21
CA MET A 506 21.79 -0.32 10.91
C MET A 506 21.38 -1.71 10.40
N HIS A 507 21.62 -2.77 11.16
CA HIS A 507 21.35 -4.14 10.76
C HIS A 507 20.17 -4.76 11.52
N ARG A 508 19.56 -5.76 10.93
CA ARG A 508 18.53 -6.61 11.55
C ARG A 508 19.21 -7.60 12.49
N ASP A 509 18.55 -7.95 13.58
CA ASP A 509 19.00 -8.95 14.54
C ASP A 509 18.74 -10.37 14.03
#